data_af89077bb86aaf24e4947a3a688c98c9
#
_entry.id   af89077bb86aaf24e4947a3a688c98c9
#
_cell.length_a   1.000
_cell.length_b   1.000
_cell.length_c   1.000
_cell.angle_alpha   90.00
_cell.angle_beta   90.00
_cell.angle_gamma   90.00
#
_symmetry.space_group_name_H-M   'P 1'
#
loop_
_entity.id
_entity.type
_entity.pdbx_description
1 polymer ?
#
loop_
_entity_poly.entity_id
_entity_poly.type
_entity_poly.pdbx_seq_one_letter_code
_entity_poly.pdbx_strand_id
1 'polypeptide(L)'
;MADFTPSNPGALFSASKLTIVVPSDSTNLVGVRGLWVGGAGVINVLAQNDTSPVQLTVPAGTLLPIFATRVYATSTTATLIVALY
;
A
#
# COMPACT_ATOMS: atom_id res chain seq x y z
N MET A 1 -26.14 -4.69 -12.05
CA MET A 1 -25.20 -4.66 -11.73
C MET A 1 -24.07 -4.42 -12.46
N ALA A 2 -23.30 -3.80 -12.13
CA ALA A 2 -22.24 -3.46 -12.85
C ALA A 2 -21.28 -4.55 -13.04
N ASP A 3 -20.89 -4.73 -14.22
CA ASP A 3 -19.82 -5.58 -14.48
C ASP A 3 -18.56 -4.84 -14.42
N PHE A 4 -17.65 -5.28 -13.61
CA PHE A 4 -16.33 -4.71 -13.59
C PHE A 4 -15.46 -5.54 -14.50
N THR A 5 -15.46 -5.19 -15.76
CA THR A 5 -14.59 -5.86 -16.71
C THR A 5 -13.21 -5.25 -16.68
N PRO A 6 -12.18 -5.97 -17.13
CA PRO A 6 -10.81 -5.42 -17.15
C PRO A 6 -10.66 -4.17 -18.02
N SER A 7 -11.57 -3.95 -18.96
CA SER A 7 -11.53 -2.75 -19.79
C SER A 7 -12.11 -1.53 -19.12
N ASN A 8 -12.74 -1.68 -17.98
CA ASN A 8 -13.28 -0.57 -17.25
C ASN A 8 -12.15 0.26 -16.66
N PRO A 9 -12.15 1.59 -16.82
CA PRO A 9 -11.08 2.42 -16.26
C PRO A 9 -10.88 2.23 -14.77
N GLY A 10 -11.92 1.92 -14.02
CA GLY A 10 -11.80 1.63 -12.59
C GLY A 10 -10.96 0.41 -12.32
N ALA A 11 -10.81 -0.49 -13.28
CA ALA A 11 -10.02 -1.69 -13.11
C ALA A 11 -8.52 -1.42 -12.97
N LEU A 12 -8.05 -0.21 -13.29
CA LEU A 12 -6.65 0.15 -13.08
C LEU A 12 -6.24 0.02 -11.61
N PHE A 13 -7.20 0.20 -10.71
CA PHE A 13 -6.95 0.10 -9.29
C PHE A 13 -7.63 -1.11 -8.66
N SER A 14 -8.09 -2.04 -9.49
CA SER A 14 -8.71 -3.25 -8.97
C SER A 14 -7.62 -4.24 -8.58
N ALA A 15 -7.64 -4.66 -7.34
CA ALA A 15 -6.72 -5.63 -6.84
C ALA A 15 -7.30 -7.02 -7.00
N SER A 16 -6.48 -7.95 -7.47
CA SER A 16 -6.87 -9.36 -7.53
C SER A 16 -6.43 -10.12 -6.29
N LYS A 17 -5.57 -9.52 -5.47
CA LYS A 17 -5.05 -10.17 -4.25
C LYS A 17 -4.81 -9.13 -3.19
N LEU A 18 -5.21 -9.45 -1.97
CA LEU A 18 -4.99 -8.62 -0.80
C LEU A 18 -4.14 -9.40 0.20
N THR A 19 -3.10 -8.76 0.70
CA THR A 19 -2.22 -9.39 1.67
C THR A 19 -1.94 -8.42 2.81
N ILE A 20 -2.09 -8.89 4.04
CA ILE A 20 -1.77 -8.07 5.21
C ILE A 20 -0.27 -7.79 5.21
N VAL A 21 0.08 -6.53 5.40
CA VAL A 21 1.47 -6.09 5.47
C VAL A 21 1.87 -5.97 6.94
N VAL A 22 2.93 -6.69 7.30
CA VAL A 22 3.60 -6.50 8.59
C VAL A 22 4.80 -5.62 8.31
N PRO A 23 4.83 -4.38 8.82
CA PRO A 23 5.96 -3.48 8.56
C PRO A 23 7.27 -4.11 9.00
N SER A 24 8.29 -3.96 8.17
CA SER A 24 9.62 -4.54 8.44
C SER A 24 10.68 -3.70 7.76
N ASP A 25 11.79 -3.49 8.47
CA ASP A 25 12.92 -2.72 7.92
C ASP A 25 13.77 -3.53 6.94
N SER A 26 13.49 -4.81 6.79
CA SER A 26 14.32 -5.69 5.98
C SER A 26 13.56 -6.50 4.93
N THR A 27 12.23 -6.54 5.00
CA THR A 27 11.44 -7.36 4.08
C THR A 27 10.90 -6.52 2.94
N ASN A 28 11.21 -6.94 1.72
CA ASN A 28 10.70 -6.29 0.51
C ASN A 28 9.37 -6.87 0.08
N LEU A 29 8.54 -6.01 -0.51
CA LEU A 29 7.29 -6.39 -1.14
C LEU A 29 7.52 -6.41 -2.66
N VAL A 30 6.85 -7.32 -3.34
CA VAL A 30 6.99 -7.49 -4.78
C VAL A 30 5.62 -7.45 -5.43
N GLY A 31 5.49 -6.63 -6.45
CA GLY A 31 4.25 -6.57 -7.24
C GLY A 31 3.12 -5.78 -6.60
N VAL A 32 3.40 -5.00 -5.57
CA VAL A 32 2.39 -4.19 -4.90
C VAL A 32 1.96 -3.04 -5.80
N ARG A 33 0.66 -2.92 -6.03
CA ARG A 33 0.09 -1.87 -6.86
C ARG A 33 -0.49 -0.73 -6.04
N GLY A 34 -0.75 -0.97 -4.79
CA GLY A 34 -1.27 0.02 -3.86
C GLY A 34 -1.29 -0.50 -2.45
N LEU A 35 -1.54 0.40 -1.51
CA LEU A 35 -1.64 0.06 -0.10
C LEU A 35 -2.95 0.61 0.45
N TRP A 36 -3.63 -0.19 1.24
CA TRP A 36 -4.79 0.25 2.01
C TRP A 36 -4.36 0.38 3.46
N VAL A 37 -4.62 1.53 4.06
CA VAL A 37 -4.29 1.79 5.45
C VAL A 37 -5.59 1.92 6.23
N GLY A 38 -5.90 0.94 7.05
CA GLY A 38 -7.15 0.92 7.81
C GLY A 38 -7.10 1.68 9.12
N GLY A 39 -5.92 1.85 9.70
CA GLY A 39 -5.73 2.57 10.95
C GLY A 39 -4.89 3.81 10.75
N ALA A 40 -5.35 4.97 11.22
CA ALA A 40 -4.66 6.25 11.04
C ALA A 40 -3.28 6.26 11.68
N GLY A 41 -2.38 7.04 11.12
CA GLY A 41 -1.03 7.20 11.63
C GLY A 41 -0.06 7.60 10.54
N VAL A 42 1.22 7.34 10.78
CA VAL A 42 2.28 7.59 9.81
C VAL A 42 2.72 6.27 9.21
N ILE A 43 2.86 6.25 7.91
CA ILE A 43 3.44 5.11 7.20
C ILE A 43 4.77 5.54 6.58
N ASN A 44 5.81 4.77 6.85
CA ASN A 44 7.14 5.01 6.30
C ASN A 44 7.37 4.01 5.17
N VAL A 45 7.20 4.47 3.93
CA VAL A 45 7.13 3.60 2.77
C VAL A 45 8.23 3.93 1.77
N LEU A 46 8.76 2.89 1.13
CA LEU A 46 9.71 3.01 0.03
C LEU A 46 9.01 2.60 -1.25
N ALA A 47 8.86 3.53 -2.19
CA ALA A 47 8.30 3.24 -3.50
C ALA A 47 9.37 2.65 -4.42
N GLN A 48 8.94 2.11 -5.54
CA GLN A 48 9.81 1.35 -6.45
C GLN A 48 11.04 2.13 -6.92
N ASN A 49 10.88 3.43 -7.16
CA ASN A 49 11.97 4.26 -7.66
C ASN A 49 12.60 5.16 -6.60
N ASP A 50 12.26 4.94 -5.35
CA ASP A 50 12.82 5.73 -4.26
C ASP A 50 14.10 5.10 -3.75
N THR A 51 15.03 5.94 -3.34
CA THR A 51 16.26 5.50 -2.69
C THR A 51 16.19 5.61 -1.17
N SER A 52 15.22 6.37 -0.67
CA SER A 52 15.01 6.57 0.77
C SER A 52 13.52 6.53 1.06
N PRO A 53 13.11 6.01 2.22
CA PRO A 53 11.68 5.96 2.55
C PRO A 53 11.12 7.35 2.78
N VAL A 54 9.83 7.48 2.53
CA VAL A 54 9.08 8.71 2.73
C VAL A 54 7.99 8.45 3.75
N GLN A 55 7.86 9.35 4.72
CA GLN A 55 6.82 9.27 5.74
C GLN A 55 5.58 10.00 5.28
N LEU A 56 4.45 9.30 5.32
CA LEU A 56 3.16 9.85 4.95
C LEU A 56 2.21 9.75 6.13
N THR A 57 1.60 10.87 6.50
CA THR A 57 0.56 10.86 7.52
C THR A 57 -0.77 10.59 6.85
N VAL A 58 -1.45 9.56 7.29
CA VAL A 58 -2.69 9.11 6.64
C VAL A 58 -3.81 8.97 7.66
N PRO A 59 -5.04 9.33 7.28
CA PRO A 59 -6.21 9.00 8.09
C PRO A 59 -6.60 7.55 7.90
N ALA A 60 -7.48 7.06 8.77
CA ALA A 60 -8.02 5.70 8.64
C ALA A 60 -8.77 5.55 7.32
N GLY A 61 -8.67 4.38 6.71
CA GLY A 61 -9.40 4.09 5.48
C GLY A 61 -8.83 4.78 4.25
N THR A 62 -7.52 4.91 4.16
CA THR A 62 -6.86 5.60 3.05
C THR A 62 -6.28 4.61 2.06
N LEU A 63 -6.54 4.85 0.78
CA LEU A 63 -5.92 4.10 -0.31
C LEU A 63 -4.73 4.91 -0.84
N LEU A 64 -3.55 4.27 -0.86
CA LEU A 64 -2.33 4.86 -1.39
C LEU A 64 -1.96 4.15 -2.69
N PRO A 65 -2.08 4.82 -3.84
CA PRO A 65 -1.75 4.20 -5.14
C PRO A 65 -0.23 4.25 -5.38
N ILE A 66 0.51 3.43 -4.65
CA ILE A 66 1.98 3.45 -4.66
C ILE A 66 2.48 2.05 -5.01
N PHE A 67 3.46 1.99 -5.93
CA PHE A 67 4.21 0.76 -6.14
C PHE A 67 5.22 0.62 -5.01
N ALA A 68 4.77 0.13 -3.86
CA ALA A 68 5.61 0.05 -2.67
C ALA A 68 6.52 -1.17 -2.75
N THR A 69 7.79 -0.98 -2.40
CA THR A 69 8.74 -2.08 -2.31
C THR A 69 9.03 -2.45 -0.87
N ARG A 70 8.73 -1.57 0.07
CA ARG A 70 8.92 -1.85 1.49
C ARG A 70 8.08 -0.90 2.33
N VAL A 71 7.49 -1.44 3.37
CA VAL A 71 6.89 -0.63 4.43
C VAL A 71 7.76 -0.84 5.67
N TYR A 72 8.44 0.21 6.10
CA TYR A 72 9.38 0.12 7.21
C TYR A 72 8.63 0.01 8.54
N ALA A 73 9.17 -0.78 9.46
CA ALA A 73 8.67 -0.83 10.83
C ALA A 73 9.05 0.45 11.58
N THR A 74 10.26 0.95 11.31
CA THR A 74 10.72 2.19 11.93
C THR A 74 9.87 3.36 11.44
N SER A 75 9.37 4.15 12.39
CA SER A 75 8.56 5.34 12.13
C SER A 75 7.19 5.08 11.50
N THR A 76 6.76 3.84 11.40
CA THR A 76 5.40 3.51 10.97
C THR A 76 4.53 3.30 12.19
N THR A 77 3.52 4.15 12.34
CA THR A 77 2.53 4.05 13.42
C THR A 77 1.15 3.67 12.91
N ALA A 78 0.92 3.77 11.60
CA ALA A 78 -0.32 3.33 10.99
C ALA A 78 -0.52 1.82 11.18
N THR A 79 -1.77 1.39 11.24
CA THR A 79 -2.13 -0.01 11.46
C THR A 79 -3.04 -0.51 10.36
N LEU A 80 -3.26 -1.81 10.33
CA LEU A 80 -4.17 -2.45 9.36
C LEU A 80 -3.78 -2.10 7.93
N ILE A 81 -2.50 -2.30 7.62
CA ILE A 81 -1.96 -2.03 6.29
C ILE A 81 -2.14 -3.29 5.44
N VAL A 82 -2.72 -3.12 4.26
CA VAL A 82 -2.97 -4.21 3.32
C VAL A 82 -2.35 -3.85 1.98
N ALA A 83 -1.59 -4.79 1.42
CA ALA A 83 -1.03 -4.63 0.09
C ALA A 83 -2.04 -5.10 -0.96
N LEU A 84 -2.14 -4.33 -2.03
CA LEU A 84 -3.04 -4.61 -3.16
C LEU A 84 -2.20 -5.05 -4.35
N TYR A 85 -2.56 -6.18 -4.92
CA TYR A 85 -1.83 -6.76 -6.04
C TYR A 85 -2.64 -6.81 -7.33
#